data_315284bcb3a45c5fc21b7d44ee3d22db
#
_entry.id   315284bcb3a45c5fc21b7d44ee3d22db
#
_cell.length_a   1.000
_cell.length_b   1.000
_cell.length_c   1.000
_cell.angle_alpha   90.00
_cell.angle_beta   90.00
_cell.angle_gamma   90.00
#
_symmetry.space_group_name_H-M   'P 1'
#
loop_
_entity.id
_entity.type
_entity.pdbx_description
1 polymer ?
#
loop_
_entity_poly.entity_id
_entity_poly.type
_entity_poly.pdbx_seq_one_letter_code
_entity_poly.pdbx_strand_id
1 'polypeptide(L)'
;MILEHTINKGSQFLKKQNISSHKLDAEIILSDIMGVTREFLIVNNHFEVSENIIKKYNLAINRRIYREPVAYIIGKKEFWSEDFVVNNSTLVPRPETELLIYKVIKFFKNKRINILDIGTGTGCILLSILKELNFSRGIGIDISAKAIETAKANAKNLNLFNRSSFKARDIRTYNIGKYDLVVSNPPYISSKEIKNLSKDILNYEPRV
;
A
#
# COMPACT_ATOMS: atom_id res chain seq x y z
N MET A 1 17.24 -25.11 -7.55
CA MET A 1 16.20 -24.84 -8.61
C MET A 1 16.49 -23.46 -9.16
N ILE A 2 16.47 -23.27 -10.49
CA ILE A 2 16.74 -21.96 -11.09
C ILE A 2 15.54 -21.00 -10.97
N LEU A 3 15.79 -19.67 -11.08
CA LEU A 3 14.80 -18.61 -10.97
C LEU A 3 13.61 -18.80 -11.91
N GLU A 4 13.88 -19.02 -13.19
CA GLU A 4 12.85 -19.23 -14.21
C GLU A 4 11.89 -20.36 -13.82
N HIS A 5 12.41 -21.49 -13.40
CA HIS A 5 11.58 -22.64 -13.01
C HIS A 5 10.77 -22.33 -11.74
N THR A 6 11.37 -21.63 -10.77
CA THR A 6 10.70 -21.23 -9.52
C THR A 6 9.52 -20.30 -9.80
N ILE A 7 9.72 -19.27 -10.63
CA ILE A 7 8.68 -18.32 -11.03
C ILE A 7 7.56 -19.04 -11.81
N ASN A 8 7.94 -19.83 -12.81
CA ASN A 8 6.97 -20.55 -13.64
C ASN A 8 6.09 -21.50 -12.82
N LYS A 9 6.66 -22.21 -11.85
CA LYS A 9 5.91 -23.08 -10.94
C LYS A 9 4.91 -22.28 -10.11
N GLY A 10 5.33 -21.20 -9.46
CA GLY A 10 4.44 -20.31 -8.68
C GLY A 10 3.33 -19.73 -9.57
N SER A 11 3.69 -19.19 -10.73
CA SER A 11 2.76 -18.66 -11.72
C SER A 11 1.70 -19.68 -12.14
N GLN A 12 2.09 -20.94 -12.40
CA GLN A 12 1.15 -22.00 -12.76
C GLN A 12 0.16 -22.31 -11.62
N PHE A 13 0.60 -22.33 -10.36
CA PHE A 13 -0.30 -22.52 -9.22
C PHE A 13 -1.33 -21.39 -9.13
N LEU A 14 -0.91 -20.13 -9.27
CA LEU A 14 -1.79 -18.97 -9.26
C LEU A 14 -2.76 -18.98 -10.47
N LYS A 15 -2.29 -19.35 -11.64
CA LYS A 15 -3.11 -19.48 -12.87
C LYS A 15 -4.25 -20.50 -12.69
N LYS A 16 -3.97 -21.65 -12.07
CA LYS A 16 -4.99 -22.68 -11.77
C LYS A 16 -6.11 -22.15 -10.86
N GLN A 17 -5.84 -21.11 -10.08
CA GLN A 17 -6.82 -20.43 -9.23
C GLN A 17 -7.48 -19.22 -9.93
N ASN A 18 -7.35 -19.11 -11.26
CA ASN A 18 -7.89 -18.00 -12.05
C ASN A 18 -7.43 -16.61 -11.56
N ILE A 19 -6.16 -16.48 -11.16
CA ILE A 19 -5.54 -15.19 -10.84
C ILE A 19 -4.95 -14.66 -12.14
N SER A 20 -5.54 -13.59 -12.68
CA SER A 20 -5.13 -13.00 -13.97
C SER A 20 -3.71 -12.46 -13.94
N SER A 21 -3.29 -11.89 -12.83
CA SER A 21 -1.93 -11.34 -12.60
C SER A 21 -0.89 -12.41 -12.22
N HIS A 22 -1.18 -13.70 -12.39
CA HIS A 22 -0.41 -14.83 -11.87
C HIS A 22 1.10 -14.74 -12.07
N LYS A 23 1.55 -14.30 -13.27
CA LYS A 23 2.98 -14.18 -13.56
C LYS A 23 3.61 -13.02 -12.83
N LEU A 24 2.97 -11.85 -12.89
CA LEU A 24 3.41 -10.64 -12.20
C LEU A 24 3.46 -10.84 -10.69
N ASP A 25 2.42 -11.45 -10.11
CA ASP A 25 2.36 -11.73 -8.67
C ASP A 25 3.49 -12.66 -8.23
N ALA A 26 3.76 -13.71 -9.01
CA ALA A 26 4.84 -14.66 -8.76
C ALA A 26 6.22 -13.97 -8.79
N GLU A 27 6.46 -13.08 -9.76
CA GLU A 27 7.69 -12.30 -9.88
C GLU A 27 7.87 -11.33 -8.72
N ILE A 28 6.84 -10.56 -8.36
CA ILE A 28 6.89 -9.58 -7.26
C ILE A 28 7.18 -10.29 -5.92
N ILE A 29 6.49 -11.38 -5.64
CA ILE A 29 6.68 -12.13 -4.39
C ILE A 29 8.11 -12.69 -4.30
N LEU A 30 8.65 -13.24 -5.39
CA LEU A 30 10.00 -13.79 -5.37
C LEU A 30 11.07 -12.67 -5.25
N SER A 31 10.89 -11.56 -5.97
CA SER A 31 11.82 -10.42 -5.91
C SER A 31 11.90 -9.84 -4.49
N ASP A 32 10.77 -9.71 -3.82
CA ASP A 32 10.73 -9.22 -2.45
C ASP A 32 11.42 -10.18 -1.46
N ILE A 33 11.14 -11.48 -1.54
CA ILE A 33 11.77 -12.50 -0.68
C ILE A 33 13.29 -12.56 -0.87
N MET A 34 13.76 -12.33 -2.10
CA MET A 34 15.18 -12.32 -2.42
C MET A 34 15.86 -10.96 -2.12
N GLY A 35 15.09 -9.90 -1.91
CA GLY A 35 15.62 -8.54 -1.75
C GLY A 35 16.26 -8.00 -3.03
N VAL A 36 15.73 -8.38 -4.21
CA VAL A 36 16.21 -7.96 -5.53
C VAL A 36 15.10 -7.32 -6.35
N THR A 37 15.44 -6.62 -7.44
CA THR A 37 14.45 -6.05 -8.35
C THR A 37 13.86 -7.12 -9.29
N ARG A 38 12.71 -6.83 -9.90
CA ARG A 38 12.13 -7.72 -10.91
C ARG A 38 13.01 -7.85 -12.16
N GLU A 39 13.69 -6.76 -12.55
CA GLU A 39 14.65 -6.74 -13.66
C GLU A 39 15.77 -7.74 -13.41
N PHE A 40 16.25 -7.83 -12.16
CA PHE A 40 17.26 -8.84 -11.78
C PHE A 40 16.77 -10.26 -12.07
N LEU A 41 15.50 -10.57 -11.74
CA LEU A 41 14.93 -11.90 -11.99
C LEU A 41 14.88 -12.25 -13.49
N ILE A 42 14.58 -11.23 -14.33
CA ILE A 42 14.46 -11.41 -15.79
C ILE A 42 15.83 -11.64 -16.42
N VAL A 43 16.81 -10.85 -16.02
CA VAL A 43 18.18 -10.93 -16.60
C VAL A 43 18.92 -12.17 -16.12
N ASN A 44 18.69 -12.60 -14.86
CA ASN A 44 19.43 -13.70 -14.24
C ASN A 44 18.57 -14.98 -14.11
N ASN A 45 17.78 -15.31 -15.11
CA ASN A 45 16.80 -16.41 -15.09
C ASN A 45 17.38 -17.79 -14.76
N HIS A 46 18.68 -18.01 -15.00
CA HIS A 46 19.41 -19.23 -14.68
C HIS A 46 20.04 -19.25 -13.27
N PHE A 47 19.89 -18.17 -12.50
CA PHE A 47 20.45 -18.10 -11.14
C PHE A 47 19.83 -19.16 -10.23
N GLU A 48 20.63 -19.84 -9.42
CA GLU A 48 20.16 -20.86 -8.49
C GLU A 48 19.53 -20.26 -7.24
N VAL A 49 18.30 -20.67 -6.95
CA VAL A 49 17.55 -20.26 -5.76
C VAL A 49 17.78 -21.26 -4.63
N SER A 50 18.17 -20.77 -3.46
CA SER A 50 18.38 -21.62 -2.30
C SER A 50 17.08 -22.23 -1.78
N GLU A 51 17.19 -23.39 -1.12
CA GLU A 51 16.02 -24.09 -0.55
C GLU A 51 15.23 -23.23 0.45
N ASN A 52 15.91 -22.41 1.24
CA ASN A 52 15.26 -21.53 2.21
C ASN A 52 14.37 -20.47 1.51
N ILE A 53 14.86 -19.88 0.42
CA ILE A 53 14.08 -18.94 -0.40
C ILE A 53 12.89 -19.65 -1.01
N ILE A 54 13.08 -20.85 -1.58
CA ILE A 54 12.00 -21.66 -2.15
C ILE A 54 10.90 -21.96 -1.11
N LYS A 55 11.28 -22.33 0.12
CA LYS A 55 10.31 -22.55 1.21
C LYS A 55 9.49 -21.30 1.52
N LYS A 56 10.15 -20.15 1.71
CA LYS A 56 9.46 -18.87 1.94
C LYS A 56 8.54 -18.51 0.77
N TYR A 57 9.02 -18.67 -0.45
CA TYR A 57 8.26 -18.40 -1.66
C TYR A 57 7.00 -19.26 -1.77
N ASN A 58 7.11 -20.55 -1.52
CA ASN A 58 5.95 -21.47 -1.56
C ASN A 58 4.90 -21.09 -0.51
N LEU A 59 5.31 -20.66 0.70
CA LEU A 59 4.39 -20.14 1.71
C LEU A 59 3.67 -18.87 1.23
N ALA A 60 4.38 -17.94 0.61
CA ALA A 60 3.82 -16.70 0.09
C ALA A 60 2.87 -16.95 -1.10
N ILE A 61 3.25 -17.84 -2.02
CA ILE A 61 2.38 -18.27 -3.13
C ILE A 61 1.10 -18.92 -2.58
N ASN A 62 1.20 -19.74 -1.54
CA ASN A 62 0.02 -20.34 -0.92
C ASN A 62 -0.92 -19.28 -0.34
N ARG A 63 -0.41 -18.24 0.34
CA ARG A 63 -1.23 -17.09 0.78
C ARG A 63 -1.93 -16.43 -0.42
N ARG A 64 -1.24 -16.22 -1.53
CA ARG A 64 -1.80 -15.64 -2.75
C ARG A 64 -2.87 -16.52 -3.41
N ILE A 65 -2.74 -17.83 -3.36
CA ILE A 65 -3.77 -18.81 -3.79
C ILE A 65 -5.10 -18.54 -3.07
N TYR A 66 -5.07 -18.21 -1.79
CA TYR A 66 -6.25 -17.83 -1.01
C TYR A 66 -6.71 -16.40 -1.24
N ARG A 67 -6.18 -15.73 -2.27
CA ARG A 67 -6.56 -14.37 -2.68
C ARG A 67 -6.06 -13.25 -1.76
N GLU A 68 -5.10 -13.53 -0.88
CA GLU A 68 -4.47 -12.45 -0.13
C GLU A 68 -3.76 -11.47 -1.08
N PRO A 69 -3.99 -10.14 -0.95
CA PRO A 69 -3.32 -9.15 -1.80
C PRO A 69 -1.80 -9.26 -1.72
N VAL A 70 -1.11 -9.17 -2.87
CA VAL A 70 0.35 -9.22 -2.92
C VAL A 70 0.98 -8.19 -1.98
N ALA A 71 0.41 -6.99 -1.91
CA ALA A 71 0.88 -5.94 -1.02
C ALA A 71 0.88 -6.36 0.47
N TYR A 72 -0.12 -7.14 0.92
CA TYR A 72 -0.14 -7.65 2.30
C TYR A 72 0.82 -8.83 2.49
N ILE A 73 1.04 -9.62 1.45
CA ILE A 73 2.01 -10.75 1.50
C ILE A 73 3.43 -10.21 1.69
N ILE A 74 3.81 -9.17 0.95
CA ILE A 74 5.13 -8.54 1.02
C ILE A 74 5.22 -7.44 2.09
N GLY A 75 4.07 -6.98 2.64
CA GLY A 75 4.00 -5.99 3.70
C GLY A 75 4.20 -4.54 3.25
N LYS A 76 4.28 -4.28 1.94
CA LYS A 76 4.49 -2.94 1.41
C LYS A 76 3.79 -2.70 0.08
N LYS A 77 3.59 -1.43 -0.25
CA LYS A 77 3.03 -0.96 -1.53
C LYS A 77 3.74 0.32 -1.94
N GLU A 78 4.27 0.34 -3.14
CA GLU A 78 4.76 1.58 -3.73
C GLU A 78 3.61 2.52 -4.05
N PHE A 79 3.76 3.79 -3.66
CA PHE A 79 2.84 4.87 -3.94
C PHE A 79 3.62 6.19 -3.95
N TRP A 80 3.48 6.99 -5.00
CA TRP A 80 4.22 8.24 -5.20
C TRP A 80 5.75 8.06 -5.07
N SER A 81 6.30 7.00 -5.70
CA SER A 81 7.72 6.62 -5.66
C SER A 81 8.28 6.33 -4.26
N GLU A 82 7.42 6.02 -3.28
CA GLU A 82 7.80 5.64 -1.92
C GLU A 82 7.18 4.31 -1.52
N ASP A 83 7.92 3.51 -0.76
CA ASP A 83 7.41 2.26 -0.19
C ASP A 83 6.63 2.55 1.11
N PHE A 84 5.33 2.29 1.09
CA PHE A 84 4.45 2.37 2.26
C PHE A 84 4.22 1.00 2.86
N VAL A 85 4.43 0.85 4.15
CA VAL A 85 3.99 -0.32 4.92
C VAL A 85 2.48 -0.43 4.84
N VAL A 86 1.99 -1.61 4.52
CA VAL A 86 0.57 -1.95 4.45
C VAL A 86 0.28 -3.25 5.19
N ASN A 87 -0.92 -3.37 5.71
CA ASN A 87 -1.42 -4.58 6.37
C ASN A 87 -2.95 -4.63 6.29
N ASN A 88 -3.57 -5.66 6.83
CA ASN A 88 -5.01 -5.87 6.80
C ASN A 88 -5.85 -4.83 7.57
N SER A 89 -5.22 -3.88 8.25
CA SER A 89 -5.92 -2.77 8.93
C SER A 89 -6.01 -1.49 8.07
N THR A 90 -5.39 -1.48 6.89
CA THR A 90 -5.34 -0.32 6.00
C THR A 90 -5.71 -0.69 4.57
N LEU A 91 -6.42 0.18 3.87
CA LEU A 91 -6.63 0.05 2.43
C LEU A 91 -5.27 0.06 1.72
N VAL A 92 -5.09 -0.83 0.73
CA VAL A 92 -3.91 -0.79 -0.15
C VAL A 92 -3.94 0.50 -0.98
N PRO A 93 -2.90 1.35 -0.96
CA PRO A 93 -2.86 2.57 -1.78
C PRO A 93 -3.15 2.29 -3.26
N ARG A 94 -4.04 3.09 -3.86
CA ARG A 94 -4.47 2.93 -5.26
C ARG A 94 -3.75 3.94 -6.16
N PRO A 95 -3.26 3.53 -7.35
CA PRO A 95 -2.57 4.44 -8.27
C PRO A 95 -3.40 5.66 -8.67
N GLU A 96 -4.72 5.51 -8.80
CA GLU A 96 -5.63 6.60 -9.16
C GLU A 96 -5.60 7.75 -8.14
N THR A 97 -5.27 7.46 -6.89
CA THR A 97 -5.16 8.45 -5.81
C THR A 97 -3.95 9.38 -6.01
N GLU A 98 -2.96 8.99 -6.80
CA GLU A 98 -1.81 9.84 -7.13
C GLU A 98 -2.21 11.10 -7.92
N LEU A 99 -3.31 11.05 -8.68
CA LEU A 99 -3.85 12.23 -9.34
C LEU A 99 -4.26 13.32 -8.34
N LEU A 100 -4.75 12.94 -7.16
CA LEU A 100 -5.06 13.88 -6.08
C LEU A 100 -3.78 14.58 -5.62
N ILE A 101 -2.70 13.81 -5.39
CA ILE A 101 -1.41 14.35 -4.97
C ILE A 101 -0.90 15.37 -6.00
N TYR A 102 -0.89 14.99 -7.27
CA TYR A 102 -0.46 15.85 -8.37
C TYR A 102 -1.22 17.20 -8.37
N LYS A 103 -2.55 17.15 -8.25
CA LYS A 103 -3.39 18.38 -8.23
C LYS A 103 -3.08 19.26 -7.02
N VAL A 104 -2.91 18.66 -5.83
CA VAL A 104 -2.57 19.39 -4.60
C VAL A 104 -1.21 20.09 -4.74
N ILE A 105 -0.20 19.37 -5.20
CA ILE A 105 1.14 19.92 -5.39
C ILE A 105 1.11 21.09 -6.39
N LYS A 106 0.42 20.92 -7.52
CA LYS A 106 0.28 21.98 -8.53
C LYS A 106 -0.35 23.25 -7.95
N PHE A 107 -1.36 23.12 -7.08
CA PHE A 107 -2.10 24.26 -6.51
C PHE A 107 -1.35 24.95 -5.38
N PHE A 108 -0.61 24.17 -4.55
CA PHE A 108 0.06 24.64 -3.34
C PHE A 108 1.58 24.71 -3.47
N LYS A 109 2.12 24.61 -4.67
CA LYS A 109 3.57 24.72 -4.92
C LYS A 109 4.14 25.98 -4.21
N ASN A 110 5.23 25.78 -3.48
CA ASN A 110 5.92 26.83 -2.71
C ASN A 110 5.09 27.53 -1.60
N LYS A 111 3.95 26.96 -1.22
CA LYS A 111 3.14 27.46 -0.11
C LYS A 111 3.41 26.64 1.16
N ARG A 112 3.30 27.29 2.31
CA ARG A 112 3.25 26.64 3.61
C ARG A 112 1.79 26.47 4.00
N ILE A 113 1.32 25.23 4.15
CA ILE A 113 -0.08 24.92 4.45
C ILE A 113 -0.19 23.92 5.60
N ASN A 114 -1.31 23.99 6.31
CA ASN A 114 -1.75 23.01 7.29
C ASN A 114 -2.78 22.09 6.64
N ILE A 115 -2.55 20.77 6.71
CA ILE A 115 -3.32 19.76 6.00
C ILE A 115 -4.05 18.87 6.99
N LEU A 116 -5.33 18.58 6.71
CA LEU A 116 -6.08 17.51 7.37
C LEU A 116 -6.35 16.40 6.37
N ASP A 117 -5.98 15.17 6.71
CA ASP A 117 -6.28 13.94 5.95
C ASP A 117 -7.29 13.09 6.74
N ILE A 118 -8.50 12.94 6.19
CA ILE A 118 -9.61 12.22 6.83
C ILE A 118 -9.71 10.82 6.28
N GLY A 119 -9.70 9.81 7.16
CA GLY A 119 -9.58 8.40 6.76
C GLY A 119 -8.19 8.10 6.24
N THR A 120 -7.15 8.55 6.98
CA THR A 120 -5.76 8.57 6.49
C THR A 120 -5.19 7.19 6.16
N GLY A 121 -5.72 6.10 6.74
CA GLY A 121 -5.28 4.73 6.48
C GLY A 121 -3.78 4.54 6.72
N THR A 122 -3.03 4.26 5.65
CA THR A 122 -1.56 4.15 5.69
C THR A 122 -0.83 5.49 5.85
N GLY A 123 -1.54 6.60 5.76
CA GLY A 123 -0.96 7.94 5.70
C GLY A 123 -0.41 8.33 4.32
N CYS A 124 -0.61 7.51 3.29
CA CYS A 124 0.04 7.69 1.99
C CYS A 124 -0.28 9.04 1.33
N ILE A 125 -1.52 9.52 1.41
CA ILE A 125 -1.91 10.81 0.84
C ILE A 125 -1.17 11.95 1.56
N LEU A 126 -1.33 12.03 2.88
CA LEU A 126 -0.73 13.10 3.68
C LEU A 126 0.80 13.10 3.54
N LEU A 127 1.43 11.94 3.70
CA LEU A 127 2.88 11.83 3.70
C LEU A 127 3.48 12.15 2.32
N SER A 128 2.85 11.71 1.22
CA SER A 128 3.28 12.07 -0.14
C SER A 128 3.16 13.58 -0.39
N ILE A 129 2.07 14.23 0.04
CA ILE A 129 1.94 15.68 -0.06
C ILE A 129 3.03 16.39 0.76
N LEU A 130 3.27 15.96 2.01
CA LEU A 130 4.28 16.55 2.86
C LEU A 130 5.71 16.37 2.35
N LYS A 131 5.97 15.30 1.62
CA LYS A 131 7.27 15.07 0.97
C LYS A 131 7.57 16.15 -0.07
N GLU A 132 6.57 16.51 -0.86
CA GLU A 132 6.68 17.52 -1.92
C GLU A 132 6.60 18.97 -1.36
N LEU A 133 5.78 19.19 -0.34
CA LEU A 133 5.58 20.50 0.26
C LEU A 133 6.39 20.64 1.57
N ASN A 134 7.69 20.86 1.44
CA ASN A 134 8.68 20.79 2.54
C ASN A 134 8.39 21.69 3.75
N PHE A 135 7.67 22.79 3.60
CA PHE A 135 7.34 23.73 4.68
C PHE A 135 5.98 23.46 5.33
N SER A 136 5.22 22.52 4.78
CA SER A 136 3.86 22.20 5.23
C SER A 136 3.86 21.18 6.37
N ARG A 137 2.77 21.16 7.12
CA ARG A 137 2.49 20.20 8.20
C ARG A 137 1.10 19.62 8.03
N GLY A 138 0.85 18.48 8.63
CA GLY A 138 -0.48 17.88 8.53
C GLY A 138 -0.83 16.95 9.67
N ILE A 139 -2.14 16.72 9.78
CA ILE A 139 -2.73 15.76 10.71
C ILE A 139 -3.54 14.75 9.89
N GLY A 140 -3.27 13.46 10.10
CA GLY A 140 -4.10 12.37 9.62
C GLY A 140 -5.01 11.87 10.73
N ILE A 141 -6.29 11.68 10.45
CA ILE A 141 -7.24 11.05 11.37
C ILE A 141 -7.83 9.80 10.74
N ASP A 142 -8.08 8.81 11.57
CA ASP A 142 -8.76 7.56 11.19
C ASP A 142 -9.51 7.02 12.41
N ILE A 143 -10.60 6.30 12.20
CA ILE A 143 -11.32 5.63 13.28
C ILE A 143 -10.56 4.42 13.81
N SER A 144 -9.74 3.80 12.97
CA SER A 144 -8.95 2.61 13.27
C SER A 144 -7.63 2.99 13.96
N ALA A 145 -7.47 2.64 15.23
CA ALA A 145 -6.20 2.80 15.93
C ALA A 145 -5.05 2.03 15.25
N LYS A 146 -5.34 0.86 14.67
CA LYS A 146 -4.34 0.05 13.95
C LYS A 146 -3.88 0.73 12.65
N ALA A 147 -4.79 1.41 11.92
CA ALA A 147 -4.42 2.21 10.76
C ALA A 147 -3.50 3.37 11.17
N ILE A 148 -3.80 4.03 12.29
CA ILE A 148 -2.95 5.10 12.83
C ILE A 148 -1.54 4.59 13.20
N GLU A 149 -1.40 3.39 13.74
CA GLU A 149 -0.09 2.79 14.01
C GLU A 149 0.71 2.60 12.71
N THR A 150 0.05 2.10 11.65
CA THR A 150 0.66 1.95 10.32
C THR A 150 1.08 3.30 9.74
N ALA A 151 0.22 4.33 9.82
CA ALA A 151 0.55 5.66 9.35
C ALA A 151 1.75 6.29 10.10
N LYS A 152 1.84 6.08 11.41
CA LYS A 152 2.99 6.52 12.23
C LYS A 152 4.28 5.79 11.83
N ALA A 153 4.21 4.49 11.56
CA ALA A 153 5.36 3.72 11.08
C ALA A 153 5.85 4.27 9.73
N ASN A 154 4.94 4.54 8.80
CA ASN A 154 5.26 5.15 7.50
C ASN A 154 5.85 6.55 7.65
N ALA A 155 5.31 7.38 8.53
CA ALA A 155 5.87 8.71 8.80
C ALA A 155 7.30 8.64 9.33
N LYS A 156 7.60 7.65 10.17
CA LYS A 156 8.96 7.41 10.67
C LYS A 156 9.91 6.94 9.56
N ASN A 157 9.47 5.98 8.75
CA ASN A 157 10.27 5.43 7.64
C ASN A 157 10.63 6.52 6.61
N LEU A 158 9.70 7.45 6.36
CA LEU A 158 9.87 8.57 5.42
C LEU A 158 10.50 9.83 6.07
N ASN A 159 10.89 9.78 7.36
CA ASN A 159 11.44 10.92 8.10
C ASN A 159 10.51 12.15 8.15
N LEU A 160 9.19 11.92 8.15
CA LEU A 160 8.16 12.97 8.17
C LEU A 160 7.45 13.12 9.52
N PHE A 161 7.85 12.36 10.55
CA PHE A 161 7.21 12.35 11.87
C PHE A 161 7.22 13.74 12.57
N ASN A 162 8.18 14.61 12.27
CA ASN A 162 8.22 15.98 12.83
C ASN A 162 7.23 16.96 12.17
N ARG A 163 6.69 16.60 11.00
CA ARG A 163 5.76 17.42 10.22
C ARG A 163 4.37 16.80 10.07
N SER A 164 4.20 15.57 10.54
CA SER A 164 2.94 14.84 10.51
C SER A 164 2.52 14.39 11.91
N SER A 165 1.22 14.33 12.15
CA SER A 165 0.65 13.79 13.38
C SER A 165 -0.55 12.91 13.01
N PHE A 166 -0.70 11.76 13.69
CA PHE A 166 -1.78 10.82 13.40
C PHE A 166 -2.57 10.52 14.68
N LYS A 167 -3.92 10.58 14.59
CA LYS A 167 -4.82 10.45 15.73
C LYS A 167 -5.97 9.51 15.40
N ALA A 168 -6.23 8.52 16.28
CA ALA A 168 -7.44 7.71 16.20
C ALA A 168 -8.64 8.54 16.64
N ARG A 169 -9.42 9.04 15.69
CA ARG A 169 -10.58 9.93 15.91
C ARG A 169 -11.64 9.74 14.84
N ASP A 170 -12.88 9.83 15.27
CA ASP A 170 -14.02 9.96 14.38
C ASP A 170 -14.18 11.42 13.95
N ILE A 171 -14.31 11.66 12.65
CA ILE A 171 -14.47 13.01 12.09
C ILE A 171 -15.72 13.72 12.66
N ARG A 172 -16.76 12.96 13.00
CA ARG A 172 -18.02 13.52 13.55
C ARG A 172 -17.83 14.19 14.92
N THR A 173 -16.81 13.79 15.67
CA THR A 173 -16.49 14.29 17.01
C THR A 173 -15.18 15.07 17.07
N TYR A 174 -14.46 15.12 15.96
CA TYR A 174 -13.17 15.79 15.89
C TYR A 174 -13.35 17.30 15.75
N ASN A 175 -12.93 18.07 16.75
CA ASN A 175 -12.87 19.54 16.64
C ASN A 175 -11.71 19.91 15.72
N ILE A 176 -12.04 20.32 14.53
CA ILE A 176 -11.13 20.35 13.39
C ILE A 176 -10.14 21.52 13.50
N GLY A 177 -10.51 22.64 14.05
CA GLY A 177 -9.67 23.84 13.94
C GLY A 177 -9.67 24.39 12.50
N LYS A 178 -8.56 25.06 12.09
CA LYS A 178 -8.43 25.67 10.76
C LYS A 178 -7.34 24.98 9.96
N TYR A 179 -7.67 24.58 8.73
CA TYR A 179 -6.75 23.98 7.77
C TYR A 179 -6.84 24.70 6.43
N ASP A 180 -5.73 24.74 5.72
CA ASP A 180 -5.66 25.31 4.37
C ASP A 180 -6.11 24.28 3.32
N LEU A 181 -5.97 22.99 3.64
CA LEU A 181 -6.36 21.89 2.79
C LEU A 181 -6.96 20.76 3.63
N VAL A 182 -8.10 20.26 3.20
CA VAL A 182 -8.68 18.99 3.69
C VAL A 182 -8.68 18.01 2.54
N VAL A 183 -8.12 16.82 2.76
CA VAL A 183 -8.15 15.71 1.80
C VAL A 183 -8.83 14.51 2.42
N SER A 184 -9.46 13.69 1.58
CA SER A 184 -10.06 12.43 2.01
C SER A 184 -10.20 11.51 0.80
N ASN A 185 -9.94 10.23 1.01
CA ASN A 185 -10.30 9.15 0.08
C ASN A 185 -11.26 8.19 0.81
N PRO A 186 -12.52 8.58 1.04
CA PRO A 186 -13.47 7.77 1.78
C PRO A 186 -13.91 6.54 0.97
N PRO A 187 -14.44 5.50 1.62
CA PRO A 187 -15.08 4.40 0.93
C PRO A 187 -16.30 4.90 0.17
N TYR A 188 -16.30 4.77 -1.17
CA TYR A 188 -17.37 5.25 -2.08
C TYR A 188 -18.15 4.13 -2.76
N ILE A 189 -17.87 2.87 -2.39
CA ILE A 189 -18.51 1.71 -3.00
C ILE A 189 -19.82 1.43 -2.24
N SER A 190 -20.93 1.45 -2.96
CA SER A 190 -22.23 1.17 -2.37
C SER A 190 -22.33 -0.29 -1.88
N SER A 191 -23.16 -0.55 -0.85
CA SER A 191 -23.36 -1.91 -0.32
C SER A 191 -23.83 -2.92 -1.38
N LYS A 192 -24.45 -2.44 -2.47
CA LYS A 192 -24.89 -3.28 -3.59
C LYS A 192 -23.71 -3.64 -4.50
N GLU A 193 -22.76 -2.74 -4.69
CA GLU A 193 -21.58 -2.93 -5.55
C GLU A 193 -20.47 -3.70 -4.86
N ILE A 194 -20.45 -3.71 -3.53
CA ILE A 194 -19.48 -4.49 -2.74
C ILE A 194 -19.44 -5.95 -3.20
N LYS A 195 -20.60 -6.55 -3.52
CA LYS A 195 -20.69 -7.95 -3.96
C LYS A 195 -19.95 -8.24 -5.28
N ASN A 196 -19.69 -7.22 -6.08
CA ASN A 196 -19.02 -7.33 -7.38
C ASN A 196 -17.50 -7.08 -7.29
N LEU A 197 -16.99 -6.76 -6.10
CA LEU A 197 -15.56 -6.57 -5.89
C LEU A 197 -14.79 -7.88 -6.01
N SER A 198 -13.51 -7.77 -6.33
CA SER A 198 -12.62 -8.93 -6.35
C SER A 198 -12.56 -9.59 -4.97
N LYS A 199 -12.37 -10.90 -4.95
CA LYS A 199 -12.24 -11.67 -3.69
C LYS A 199 -11.08 -11.18 -2.82
N ASP A 200 -10.06 -10.60 -3.42
CA ASP A 200 -8.91 -10.01 -2.76
C ASP A 200 -9.33 -8.86 -1.83
N ILE A 201 -10.19 -7.96 -2.33
CA ILE A 201 -10.73 -6.83 -1.57
C ILE A 201 -11.74 -7.32 -0.52
N LEU A 202 -12.68 -8.18 -0.95
CA LEU A 202 -13.77 -8.64 -0.09
C LEU A 202 -13.30 -9.37 1.16
N ASN A 203 -12.23 -10.15 1.05
CA ASN A 203 -11.79 -11.04 2.12
C ASN A 203 -10.71 -10.44 3.02
N TYR A 204 -9.99 -9.44 2.54
CA TYR A 204 -8.76 -9.01 3.21
C TYR A 204 -8.70 -7.51 3.53
N GLU A 205 -9.33 -6.65 2.72
CA GLU A 205 -9.27 -5.22 3.00
C GLU A 205 -10.29 -4.81 4.06
N PRO A 206 -9.99 -3.78 4.88
CA PRO A 206 -10.88 -3.36 5.95
C PRO A 206 -12.22 -2.88 5.38
N ARG A 207 -13.30 -3.31 6.01
CA ARG A 207 -14.65 -2.80 5.74
C ARG A 207 -14.90 -1.65 6.70
N VAL A 208 -15.13 -0.48 6.17
CA VAL A 208 -15.49 0.72 6.93
C VAL A 208 -17.00 0.94 6.85
#